data_141cd5c419ee13621293f653a347731a
#
_entry.id   141cd5c419ee13621293f653a347731a
#
_cell.length_a   1.000
_cell.length_b   1.000
_cell.length_c   1.000
_cell.angle_alpha   90.00
_cell.angle_beta   90.00
_cell.angle_gamma   90.00
#
_symmetry.space_group_name_H-M   'P 1'
#
loop_
_entity.id
_entity.type
_entity.pdbx_description
1 polymer ?
#
loop_
_entity_poly.entity_id
_entity_poly.type
_entity_poly.pdbx_seq_one_letter_code
_entity_poly.pdbx_strand_id
1 'polypeptide(L)'
;SSAASDVYKRQPYHGPGQAHGLCFSVNDGVRFPPSLINIFKEIKDDIGTDAPNTGNLTRWAEQGVLLLNATLTVRAHQAGSHQNRGWETFTDAAIRALAEQREHLVFILWGSYAQRKGAFIDRSKHLVLTSAHPSPLSAYNGFFGNKHFSRANAYLKEHGEQEIAW
;
A
#
# COMPACT_ATOMS: atom_id res chain seq x y z
N SER A 1 4.49 10.20 15.91
CA SER A 1 4.48 10.04 14.45
C SER A 1 3.05 9.82 13.99
N SER A 2 2.58 10.66 13.13
CA SER A 2 1.28 10.53 12.50
C SER A 2 1.40 9.50 11.37
N ALA A 3 0.96 8.28 11.58
CA ALA A 3 0.77 7.37 10.46
C ALA A 3 -0.40 7.91 9.64
N ALA A 4 -0.15 8.26 8.41
CA ALA A 4 -1.13 8.94 7.60
C ALA A 4 -1.88 8.00 6.67
N SER A 5 -1.24 6.94 6.21
CA SER A 5 -1.81 6.06 5.19
C SER A 5 -1.28 4.64 5.33
N ASP A 6 -2.12 3.69 4.99
CA ASP A 6 -1.83 2.26 5.09
C ASP A 6 -2.11 1.60 3.74
N VAL A 7 -1.09 1.01 3.12
CA VAL A 7 -1.18 0.29 1.86
C VAL A 7 -0.90 -1.17 2.10
N TYR A 8 -1.84 -2.02 1.73
CA TYR A 8 -1.83 -3.44 2.08
C TYR A 8 -1.62 -4.32 0.86
N LYS A 9 -0.63 -5.20 0.92
CA LYS A 9 -0.30 -6.15 -0.12
C LYS A 9 -0.22 -7.56 0.47
N ARG A 10 -0.53 -8.59 -0.33
CA ARG A 10 -0.60 -9.98 0.15
C ARG A 10 0.75 -10.51 0.64
N GLN A 11 1.83 -10.34 -0.13
CA GLN A 11 3.14 -10.93 0.15
C GLN A 11 4.27 -10.11 -0.49
N PRO A 12 5.53 -10.31 -0.02
CA PRO A 12 6.70 -9.70 -0.64
C PRO A 12 6.95 -10.21 -2.07
N TYR A 13 7.74 -9.49 -2.83
CA TYR A 13 8.28 -10.00 -4.09
C TYR A 13 9.13 -11.22 -3.82
N HIS A 14 9.02 -12.25 -4.67
CA HIS A 14 9.74 -13.51 -4.50
C HIS A 14 11.05 -13.61 -5.31
N GLY A 15 11.35 -12.64 -6.16
CA GLY A 15 12.63 -12.57 -6.86
C GLY A 15 13.77 -12.19 -5.93
N PRO A 16 14.98 -12.74 -6.11
CA PRO A 16 16.13 -12.38 -5.30
C PRO A 16 16.40 -10.87 -5.34
N GLY A 17 16.63 -10.27 -4.16
CA GLY A 17 16.95 -8.84 -4.04
C GLY A 17 15.82 -7.87 -4.33
N GLN A 18 14.60 -8.34 -4.59
CA GLN A 18 13.45 -7.46 -4.87
C GLN A 18 12.82 -6.88 -3.59
N ALA A 19 12.47 -7.74 -2.63
CA ALA A 19 11.80 -7.30 -1.41
C ALA A 19 12.81 -6.72 -0.41
N HIS A 20 12.42 -5.62 0.28
CA HIS A 20 13.23 -5.03 1.34
C HIS A 20 12.40 -4.51 2.52
N GLY A 21 11.26 -5.14 2.79
CA GLY A 21 10.43 -4.87 3.97
C GLY A 21 9.27 -3.91 3.77
N LEU A 22 9.17 -3.24 2.64
CA LEU A 22 8.06 -2.35 2.30
C LEU A 22 7.32 -2.89 1.08
N CYS A 23 6.00 -3.04 1.18
CA CYS A 23 5.23 -3.58 0.06
C CYS A 23 5.34 -2.68 -1.18
N PHE A 24 5.37 -3.29 -2.37
CA PHE A 24 5.59 -2.66 -3.68
C PHE A 24 6.97 -2.04 -3.88
N SER A 25 7.73 -1.76 -2.84
CA SER A 25 9.03 -1.10 -2.90
C SER A 25 10.14 -2.06 -3.34
N VAL A 26 11.13 -1.52 -4.02
CA VAL A 26 12.39 -2.21 -4.37
C VAL A 26 13.56 -1.33 -4.01
N ASN A 27 14.74 -1.94 -3.81
CA ASN A 27 15.97 -1.21 -3.55
C ASN A 27 16.38 -0.35 -4.74
N ASP A 28 17.22 0.64 -4.49
CA ASP A 28 17.82 1.47 -5.53
C ASP A 28 18.55 0.62 -6.57
N GLY A 29 18.40 0.98 -7.84
CA GLY A 29 19.02 0.26 -8.94
C GLY A 29 18.28 -1.02 -9.38
N VAL A 30 17.25 -1.43 -8.66
CA VAL A 30 16.41 -2.57 -9.05
C VAL A 30 15.34 -2.10 -10.04
N ARG A 31 15.11 -2.92 -11.09
CA ARG A 31 14.06 -2.66 -12.07
C ARG A 31 12.70 -2.58 -11.39
N PHE A 32 11.89 -1.59 -11.77
CA PHE A 32 10.54 -1.42 -11.23
C PHE A 32 9.65 -2.59 -11.61
N PRO A 33 9.04 -3.27 -10.60
CA PRO A 33 8.01 -4.26 -10.89
C PRO A 33 6.81 -3.64 -11.62
N PRO A 34 6.08 -4.41 -12.42
CA PRO A 34 4.95 -3.88 -13.20
C PRO A 34 3.88 -3.16 -12.38
N SER A 35 3.56 -3.68 -11.18
CA SER A 35 2.59 -3.02 -10.30
C SER A 35 3.09 -1.64 -9.84
N LEU A 36 4.38 -1.51 -9.55
CA LEU A 36 4.96 -0.23 -9.13
C LEU A 36 4.95 0.78 -10.28
N ILE A 37 5.24 0.34 -11.51
CA ILE A 37 5.13 1.19 -12.70
C ILE A 37 3.71 1.76 -12.81
N ASN A 38 2.70 0.94 -12.60
CA ASN A 38 1.30 1.36 -12.66
C ASN A 38 0.93 2.32 -11.52
N ILE A 39 1.47 2.10 -10.33
CA ILE A 39 1.30 3.03 -9.21
C ILE A 39 1.85 4.42 -9.58
N PHE A 40 3.07 4.49 -10.08
CA PHE A 40 3.67 5.76 -10.49
C PHE A 40 2.90 6.41 -11.64
N LYS A 41 2.35 5.63 -12.56
CA LYS A 41 1.53 6.12 -13.66
C LYS A 41 0.23 6.78 -13.14
N GLU A 42 -0.42 6.15 -12.17
CA GLU A 42 -1.61 6.74 -11.55
C GLU A 42 -1.27 8.01 -10.77
N ILE A 43 -0.16 8.04 -10.04
CA ILE A 43 0.31 9.24 -9.34
C ILE A 43 0.50 10.40 -10.33
N LYS A 44 1.12 10.13 -11.49
CA LYS A 44 1.32 11.14 -12.53
C LYS A 44 -0.03 11.66 -13.05
N ASP A 45 -0.96 10.79 -13.33
CA ASP A 45 -2.28 11.17 -13.85
C ASP A 45 -3.14 11.87 -12.80
N ASP A 46 -3.00 11.50 -11.52
CA ASP A 46 -3.80 12.05 -10.41
C ASP A 46 -3.28 13.42 -9.97
N ILE A 47 -1.98 13.53 -9.68
CA ILE A 47 -1.39 14.73 -9.05
C ILE A 47 -0.25 15.35 -9.84
N GLY A 48 0.08 14.81 -11.01
CA GLY A 48 1.08 15.38 -11.91
C GLY A 48 2.54 15.13 -11.52
N THR A 49 2.79 14.34 -10.48
CA THR A 49 4.15 14.01 -10.04
C THR A 49 4.79 12.98 -10.95
N ASP A 50 5.94 13.29 -11.52
CA ASP A 50 6.69 12.36 -12.35
C ASP A 50 7.24 11.19 -11.53
N ALA A 51 7.38 10.03 -12.19
CA ALA A 51 8.00 8.86 -11.57
C ALA A 51 9.44 9.19 -11.15
N PRO A 52 9.85 8.80 -9.93
CA PRO A 52 11.22 9.01 -9.48
C PRO A 52 12.20 8.07 -10.20
N ASN A 53 13.48 8.32 -10.04
CA ASN A 53 14.53 7.47 -10.58
C ASN A 53 14.70 6.15 -9.80
N THR A 54 14.03 6.00 -8.69
CA THR A 54 14.14 4.85 -7.80
C THR A 54 12.77 4.29 -7.46
N GLY A 55 12.69 2.96 -7.29
CA GLY A 55 11.52 2.26 -6.77
C GLY A 55 11.54 2.09 -5.25
N ASN A 56 12.49 2.70 -4.56
CA ASN A 56 12.58 2.66 -3.10
C ASN A 56 11.55 3.61 -2.49
N LEU A 57 10.56 3.06 -1.79
CA LEU A 57 9.46 3.82 -1.20
C LEU A 57 9.70 4.20 0.27
N THR A 58 10.95 4.11 0.75
CA THR A 58 11.31 4.53 2.12
C THR A 58 10.88 5.97 2.39
N ARG A 59 10.93 6.84 1.40
CA ARG A 59 10.48 8.24 1.54
C ARG A 59 9.00 8.36 1.90
N TRP A 60 8.15 7.41 1.47
CA TRP A 60 6.76 7.37 1.89
C TRP A 60 6.64 6.90 3.33
N ALA A 61 7.39 5.85 3.69
CA ALA A 61 7.38 5.33 5.06
C ALA A 61 7.83 6.38 6.08
N GLU A 62 8.81 7.20 5.73
CA GLU A 62 9.29 8.30 6.55
C GLU A 62 8.22 9.38 6.80
N GLN A 63 7.24 9.49 5.92
CA GLN A 63 6.11 10.41 6.04
C GLN A 63 4.91 9.80 6.76
N GLY A 64 5.03 8.57 7.24
CA GLY A 64 3.96 7.90 7.98
C GLY A 64 3.10 6.96 7.14
N VAL A 65 3.53 6.58 5.94
CA VAL A 65 2.84 5.56 5.13
C VAL A 65 3.33 4.19 5.57
N LEU A 66 2.40 3.38 6.10
CA LEU A 66 2.70 1.98 6.44
C LEU A 66 2.48 1.11 5.20
N LEU A 67 3.56 0.55 4.68
CA LEU A 67 3.57 -0.32 3.50
C LEU A 67 3.67 -1.78 3.97
N LEU A 68 2.53 -2.42 4.16
CA LEU A 68 2.43 -3.71 4.84
C LEU A 68 2.04 -4.84 3.88
N ASN A 69 2.79 -5.95 3.94
CA ASN A 69 2.38 -7.22 3.35
C ASN A 69 1.63 -8.06 4.39
N ALA A 70 0.60 -8.79 3.96
CA ALA A 70 -0.11 -9.73 4.84
C ALA A 70 0.80 -10.85 5.32
N THR A 71 1.63 -11.37 4.42
CA THR A 71 2.67 -12.34 4.69
C THR A 71 4.02 -11.63 4.60
N LEU A 72 4.82 -11.63 5.64
CA LEU A 72 6.04 -10.81 5.71
C LEU A 72 7.27 -11.48 5.12
N THR A 73 7.22 -12.80 4.86
CA THR A 73 8.33 -13.53 4.25
C THR A 73 7.82 -14.41 3.11
N VAL A 74 8.74 -14.77 2.22
CA VAL A 74 8.49 -15.68 1.10
C VAL A 74 9.82 -16.33 0.71
N ARG A 75 9.80 -17.60 0.27
CA ARG A 75 10.99 -18.23 -0.29
C ARG A 75 11.27 -17.69 -1.68
N ALA A 76 12.54 -17.55 -2.02
CA ALA A 76 12.96 -17.10 -3.34
C ALA A 76 12.30 -17.95 -4.45
N HIS A 77 11.77 -17.30 -5.48
CA HIS A 77 11.08 -17.91 -6.62
C HIS A 77 9.84 -18.76 -6.28
N GLN A 78 9.33 -18.69 -5.03
CA GLN A 78 8.19 -19.52 -4.59
C GLN A 78 7.08 -18.64 -4.04
N ALA A 79 6.31 -18.03 -4.92
CA ALA A 79 5.17 -17.20 -4.55
C ALA A 79 4.20 -17.97 -3.63
N GLY A 80 3.79 -17.33 -2.55
CA GLY A 80 2.84 -17.92 -1.61
C GLY A 80 3.42 -18.99 -0.69
N SER A 81 4.73 -19.23 -0.72
CA SER A 81 5.36 -20.32 0.05
C SER A 81 5.18 -20.22 1.56
N HIS A 82 4.97 -19.02 2.10
CA HIS A 82 4.73 -18.78 3.53
C HIS A 82 3.29 -18.37 3.85
N GLN A 83 2.35 -18.54 2.92
CA GLN A 83 0.93 -18.33 3.20
C GLN A 83 0.43 -19.32 4.27
N ASN A 84 -0.52 -18.87 5.10
CA ASN A 84 -1.12 -19.68 6.16
C ASN A 84 -0.09 -20.27 7.13
N ARG A 85 0.99 -19.55 7.40
CA ARG A 85 2.07 -19.93 8.32
C ARG A 85 2.13 -19.04 9.55
N GLY A 86 1.09 -18.25 9.82
CA GLY A 86 0.98 -17.41 11.00
C GLY A 86 1.18 -15.91 10.78
N TRP A 87 1.78 -15.49 9.66
CA TRP A 87 1.98 -14.06 9.39
C TRP A 87 0.68 -13.29 9.30
N GLU A 88 -0.36 -13.89 8.68
CA GLU A 88 -1.66 -13.24 8.49
C GLU A 88 -2.32 -12.91 9.82
N THR A 89 -2.21 -13.76 10.84
CA THR A 89 -2.73 -13.51 12.18
C THR A 89 -2.05 -12.30 12.80
N PHE A 90 -0.72 -12.22 12.67
CA PHE A 90 0.07 -11.09 13.19
C PHE A 90 -0.28 -9.78 12.48
N THR A 91 -0.31 -9.78 11.15
CA THR A 91 -0.58 -8.57 10.36
C THR A 91 -2.02 -8.10 10.52
N ASP A 92 -2.98 -9.02 10.61
CA ASP A 92 -4.38 -8.69 10.92
C ASP A 92 -4.50 -8.02 12.30
N ALA A 93 -3.80 -8.53 13.30
CA ALA A 93 -3.79 -7.94 14.64
C ALA A 93 -3.17 -6.53 14.65
N ALA A 94 -2.11 -6.32 13.88
CA ALA A 94 -1.48 -5.01 13.77
C ALA A 94 -2.42 -3.97 13.13
N ILE A 95 -3.12 -4.34 12.06
CA ILE A 95 -4.08 -3.45 11.39
C ILE A 95 -5.27 -3.15 12.30
N ARG A 96 -5.79 -4.17 13.02
CA ARG A 96 -6.89 -3.95 13.98
C ARG A 96 -6.48 -3.01 15.09
N ALA A 97 -5.28 -3.16 15.64
CA ALA A 97 -4.78 -2.27 16.68
C ALA A 97 -4.71 -0.82 16.20
N LEU A 98 -4.20 -0.59 14.99
CA LEU A 98 -4.17 0.75 14.40
C LEU A 98 -5.58 1.32 14.21
N ALA A 99 -6.49 0.55 13.63
CA ALA A 99 -7.84 0.99 13.34
C ALA A 99 -8.65 1.29 14.61
N GLU A 100 -8.42 0.56 15.70
CA GLU A 100 -9.12 0.73 16.98
C GLU A 100 -8.54 1.84 17.83
N GLN A 101 -7.20 2.00 17.84
CA GLN A 101 -6.51 2.92 18.74
C GLN A 101 -6.32 4.31 18.16
N ARG A 102 -6.49 4.49 16.84
CA ARG A 102 -6.28 5.78 16.18
C ARG A 102 -7.53 6.22 15.44
N GLU A 103 -7.56 7.50 15.09
CA GLU A 103 -8.62 8.10 14.28
C GLU A 103 -8.01 8.83 13.08
N HIS A 104 -8.83 9.03 12.05
CA HIS A 104 -8.47 9.80 10.87
C HIS A 104 -7.26 9.21 10.10
N LEU A 105 -7.20 7.88 10.05
CA LEU A 105 -6.27 7.18 9.18
C LEU A 105 -6.86 6.99 7.78
N VAL A 106 -5.99 6.83 6.79
CA VAL A 106 -6.37 6.46 5.44
C VAL A 106 -5.92 5.03 5.19
N PHE A 107 -6.87 4.15 4.85
CA PHE A 107 -6.58 2.77 4.45
C PHE A 107 -6.77 2.63 2.96
N ILE A 108 -5.73 2.21 2.26
CA ILE A 108 -5.76 2.02 0.81
C ILE A 108 -5.70 0.52 0.53
N LEU A 109 -6.79 -0.02 0.00
CA LEU A 109 -7.00 -1.46 -0.16
C LEU A 109 -7.18 -1.79 -1.63
N TRP A 110 -6.12 -2.28 -2.27
CA TRP A 110 -6.12 -2.63 -3.68
C TRP A 110 -6.33 -4.13 -3.88
N GLY A 111 -7.40 -4.47 -4.60
CA GLY A 111 -7.77 -5.84 -4.89
C GLY A 111 -8.67 -6.47 -3.83
N SER A 112 -9.33 -7.56 -4.20
CA SER A 112 -10.34 -8.20 -3.35
C SER A 112 -9.76 -8.78 -2.06
N TYR A 113 -8.53 -9.28 -2.09
CA TYR A 113 -7.87 -9.82 -0.90
C TYR A 113 -7.71 -8.75 0.18
N ALA A 114 -7.12 -7.59 -0.17
CA ALA A 114 -6.94 -6.49 0.76
C ALA A 114 -8.29 -5.96 1.27
N GLN A 115 -9.28 -5.85 0.38
CA GLN A 115 -10.61 -5.37 0.74
C GLN A 115 -11.32 -6.31 1.74
N ARG A 116 -11.18 -7.62 1.59
CA ARG A 116 -11.72 -8.58 2.56
C ARG A 116 -11.03 -8.45 3.92
N LYS A 117 -9.71 -8.28 3.92
CA LYS A 117 -8.94 -8.08 5.16
C LYS A 117 -9.28 -6.79 5.88
N GLY A 118 -9.62 -5.74 5.15
CA GLY A 118 -9.99 -4.44 5.70
C GLY A 118 -11.49 -4.24 5.92
N ALA A 119 -12.33 -5.25 5.73
CA ALA A 119 -13.78 -5.12 5.84
C ALA A 119 -14.25 -4.70 7.24
N PHE A 120 -13.48 -4.99 8.30
CA PHE A 120 -13.79 -4.61 9.68
C PHE A 120 -13.58 -3.13 9.99
N ILE A 121 -12.88 -2.37 9.14
CA ILE A 121 -12.47 -0.99 9.43
C ILE A 121 -13.69 -0.08 9.53
N ASP A 122 -13.77 0.68 10.62
CA ASP A 122 -14.85 1.63 10.86
C ASP A 122 -14.68 2.88 9.97
N ARG A 123 -15.54 2.99 8.97
CA ARG A 123 -15.51 4.09 8.00
C ARG A 123 -15.99 5.43 8.58
N SER A 124 -16.55 5.43 9.77
CA SER A 124 -16.88 6.69 10.49
C SER A 124 -15.64 7.28 11.16
N LYS A 125 -14.63 6.47 11.44
CA LYS A 125 -13.37 6.89 12.07
C LYS A 125 -12.25 7.14 11.05
N HIS A 126 -12.28 6.46 9.93
CA HIS A 126 -11.19 6.41 8.94
C HIS A 126 -11.72 6.55 7.52
N LEU A 127 -10.85 7.00 6.61
CA LEU A 127 -11.11 6.90 5.18
C LEU A 127 -10.62 5.55 4.67
N VAL A 128 -11.49 4.82 3.97
CA VAL A 128 -11.13 3.56 3.31
C VAL A 128 -11.30 3.73 1.81
N LEU A 129 -10.19 3.65 1.09
CA LEU A 129 -10.15 3.76 -0.37
C LEU A 129 -9.93 2.38 -0.98
N THR A 130 -10.81 1.99 -1.88
CA THR A 130 -10.76 0.66 -2.51
C THR A 130 -10.75 0.79 -4.03
N SER A 131 -10.02 -0.09 -4.69
CA SER A 131 -10.03 -0.23 -6.15
C SER A 131 -9.46 -1.59 -6.54
N ALA A 132 -9.47 -1.87 -7.86
CA ALA A 132 -8.73 -2.99 -8.40
C ALA A 132 -7.23 -2.86 -8.09
N HIS A 133 -6.52 -3.98 -8.11
CA HIS A 133 -5.08 -4.04 -7.86
C HIS A 133 -4.28 -3.37 -9.00
N PRO A 134 -3.12 -2.76 -8.73
CA PRO A 134 -2.28 -2.15 -9.75
C PRO A 134 -1.57 -3.13 -10.68
N SER A 135 -1.67 -4.44 -10.45
CA SER A 135 -1.13 -5.45 -11.36
C SER A 135 -1.63 -5.22 -12.80
N PRO A 136 -0.78 -5.46 -13.84
CA PRO A 136 -1.22 -5.38 -15.23
C PRO A 136 -2.46 -6.22 -15.54
N LEU A 137 -2.71 -7.30 -14.79
CA LEU A 137 -3.88 -8.16 -14.95
C LEU A 137 -5.19 -7.48 -14.56
N SER A 138 -5.17 -6.44 -13.74
CA SER A 138 -6.36 -5.82 -13.18
C SER A 138 -6.37 -4.28 -13.20
N ALA A 139 -5.26 -3.64 -13.51
CA ALA A 139 -5.13 -2.18 -13.40
C ALA A 139 -6.17 -1.41 -14.23
N TYR A 140 -6.52 -1.91 -15.41
CA TYR A 140 -7.52 -1.30 -16.29
C TYR A 140 -8.97 -1.56 -15.83
N ASN A 141 -9.15 -2.39 -14.81
CA ASN A 141 -10.47 -2.71 -14.25
C ASN A 141 -10.84 -1.83 -13.04
N GLY A 142 -10.22 -0.66 -12.92
CA GLY A 142 -10.59 0.30 -11.89
C GLY A 142 -9.45 0.83 -11.03
N PHE A 143 -8.20 0.38 -11.22
CA PHE A 143 -7.05 0.99 -10.56
C PHE A 143 -6.73 2.35 -11.19
N PHE A 144 -6.53 2.39 -12.49
CA PHE A 144 -6.30 3.66 -13.19
C PHE A 144 -7.52 4.56 -13.09
N GLY A 145 -7.32 5.79 -12.65
CA GLY A 145 -8.39 6.75 -12.40
C GLY A 145 -8.96 6.68 -10.98
N ASN A 146 -8.42 5.87 -10.08
CA ASN A 146 -8.91 5.78 -8.70
C ASN A 146 -8.65 7.06 -7.88
N LYS A 147 -7.64 7.85 -8.24
CA LYS A 147 -7.28 9.12 -7.58
C LYS A 147 -7.03 8.98 -6.08
N HIS A 148 -6.55 7.84 -5.65
CA HIS A 148 -6.33 7.55 -4.24
C HIS A 148 -5.33 8.51 -3.59
N PHE A 149 -4.34 8.98 -4.34
CA PHE A 149 -3.26 9.81 -3.81
C PHE A 149 -3.76 11.22 -3.47
N SER A 150 -4.52 11.85 -4.35
CA SER A 150 -5.16 13.14 -4.07
C SER A 150 -6.28 13.02 -3.05
N ARG A 151 -7.05 11.94 -3.09
CA ARG A 151 -8.13 11.70 -2.12
C ARG A 151 -7.60 11.48 -0.72
N ALA A 152 -6.51 10.73 -0.58
CA ALA A 152 -5.82 10.55 0.71
C ALA A 152 -5.36 11.90 1.28
N ASN A 153 -4.71 12.71 0.46
CA ASN A 153 -4.21 14.01 0.88
C ASN A 153 -5.35 14.99 1.25
N ALA A 154 -6.45 14.98 0.51
CA ALA A 154 -7.61 15.81 0.83
C ALA A 154 -8.17 15.47 2.22
N TYR A 155 -8.30 14.18 2.52
CA TYR A 155 -8.77 13.72 3.83
C TYR A 155 -7.80 14.09 4.95
N LEU A 156 -6.49 13.88 4.75
CA LEU A 156 -5.47 14.23 5.73
C LEU A 156 -5.48 15.72 6.05
N LYS A 157 -5.55 16.55 5.02
CA LYS A 157 -5.62 18.01 5.17
C LYS A 157 -6.88 18.46 5.93
N GLU A 158 -8.02 17.87 5.62
CA GLU A 158 -9.30 18.16 6.27
C GLU A 158 -9.23 17.89 7.77
N HIS A 159 -8.46 16.88 8.19
CA HIS A 159 -8.32 16.50 9.59
C HIS A 159 -7.05 17.06 10.26
N GLY A 160 -6.42 18.06 9.66
CA GLY A 160 -5.25 18.74 10.25
C GLY A 160 -3.96 17.92 10.21
N GLU A 161 -3.93 16.87 9.40
CA GLU A 161 -2.75 16.03 9.22
C GLU A 161 -1.93 16.52 8.03
N GLN A 162 -0.64 16.20 8.04
CA GLN A 162 0.25 16.56 6.94
C GLN A 162 -0.04 15.72 5.70
N GLU A 163 -0.13 16.37 4.54
CA GLU A 163 -0.26 15.68 3.27
C GLU A 163 1.01 14.89 2.94
N ILE A 164 0.85 13.82 2.18
CA ILE A 164 1.95 12.98 1.72
C ILE A 164 2.51 13.53 0.41
N ALA A 165 3.82 13.67 0.33
CA ALA A 165 4.53 13.93 -0.91
C ALA A 165 4.77 12.58 -1.62
N TRP A 166 3.87 12.22 -2.47
CA TRP A 166 3.89 10.91 -3.18
C TRP A 166 4.99 10.79 -4.26
#